data_e209b63242f57541b950b75a7918d214
#
_entry.id   e209b63242f57541b950b75a7918d214
#
_cell.length_a   1.000
_cell.length_b   1.000
_cell.length_c   1.000
_cell.angle_alpha   90.00
_cell.angle_beta   90.00
_cell.angle_gamma   90.00
#
_symmetry.space_group_name_H-M   'P 1'
#
loop_
_entity.id
_entity.type
_entity.pdbx_description
1 polymer ?
#
loop_
_entity_poly.entity_id
_entity_poly.type
_entity_poly.pdbx_seq_one_letter_code
_entity_poly.pdbx_strand_id
1 'polypeptide(L)'
;ATDASGAATDVLVVADPSIRRACVSGNGKCFSAGGDLDEFGTAPDAATAHAVRSLRLPAAVLLQCADRVEFRVHGACIGAGAELPAFGRRVIATRDAFFQLPEVRMGLIPGAGGCVSIPRRIGRQRAAFMALSAERIDAPTALAWGLIDAIAC
;
A
#
# COMPACT_ATOMS: atom_id res chain seq x y z
N ALA A 1 1.28 5.03 -11.70
CA ALA A 1 0.10 5.89 -11.62
C ALA A 1 -0.99 5.09 -10.92
N THR A 2 -1.25 5.40 -9.67
CA THR A 2 -2.53 5.07 -9.05
C THR A 2 -3.55 5.89 -9.80
N ASP A 3 -4.15 5.28 -10.81
CA ASP A 3 -5.23 5.97 -11.48
C ASP A 3 -6.38 6.18 -10.47
N ALA A 4 -7.24 7.13 -10.80
CA ALA A 4 -8.41 7.48 -9.98
C ALA A 4 -9.39 6.30 -9.77
N SER A 5 -9.16 5.14 -10.41
CA SER A 5 -10.03 3.96 -10.34
C SER A 5 -9.94 3.25 -8.98
N GLY A 6 -8.78 3.23 -8.35
CA GLY A 6 -8.60 2.61 -7.02
C GLY A 6 -9.42 3.32 -5.94
N ALA A 7 -9.33 4.64 -5.87
CA ALA A 7 -10.07 5.42 -4.90
C ALA A 7 -11.60 5.33 -5.10
N ALA A 8 -12.07 5.27 -6.36
CA ALA A 8 -13.48 5.10 -6.67
C ALA A 8 -14.02 3.72 -6.23
N THR A 9 -13.22 2.68 -6.36
CA THR A 9 -13.60 1.32 -5.92
C THR A 9 -13.76 1.24 -4.40
N ASP A 10 -12.84 1.81 -3.65
CA ASP A 10 -12.88 1.82 -2.19
C ASP A 10 -14.12 2.56 -1.67
N VAL A 11 -14.47 3.69 -2.28
CA VAL A 11 -15.67 4.46 -1.95
C VAL A 11 -16.94 3.66 -2.20
N LEU A 12 -17.03 2.92 -3.31
CA LEU A 12 -18.18 2.06 -3.61
C LEU A 12 -18.35 0.95 -2.57
N VAL A 13 -17.26 0.30 -2.16
CA VAL A 13 -17.30 -0.76 -1.14
C VAL A 13 -17.75 -0.23 0.21
N VAL A 14 -17.36 0.99 0.57
CA VAL A 14 -17.82 1.65 1.81
C VAL A 14 -19.30 2.02 1.71
N ALA A 15 -19.70 2.63 0.60
CA ALA A 15 -21.05 3.17 0.40
C ALA A 15 -22.12 2.08 0.27
N ASP A 16 -21.76 0.89 -0.25
CA ASP A 16 -22.69 -0.22 -0.46
C ASP A 16 -22.37 -1.41 0.44
N PRO A 17 -23.11 -1.60 1.54
CA PRO A 17 -22.94 -2.74 2.45
C PRO A 17 -23.24 -4.11 1.83
N SER A 18 -23.94 -4.15 0.69
CA SER A 18 -24.21 -5.41 -0.03
C SER A 18 -22.96 -5.98 -0.70
N ILE A 19 -21.97 -5.15 -1.00
CA ILE A 19 -20.66 -5.57 -1.50
C ILE A 19 -19.90 -6.30 -0.39
N ARG A 20 -19.93 -7.61 -0.44
CA ARG A 20 -19.31 -8.49 0.57
C ARG A 20 -17.82 -8.67 0.36
N ARG A 21 -17.33 -8.54 -0.86
CA ARG A 21 -15.93 -8.70 -1.22
C ARG A 21 -15.57 -7.81 -2.41
N ALA A 22 -14.38 -7.21 -2.34
CA ALA A 22 -13.74 -6.50 -3.43
C ALA A 22 -12.34 -7.08 -3.64
N CYS A 23 -11.90 -7.12 -4.89
CA CYS A 23 -10.54 -7.53 -5.25
C CYS A 23 -9.88 -6.37 -5.99
N VAL A 24 -8.73 -5.95 -5.48
CA VAL A 24 -7.89 -4.92 -6.10
C VAL A 24 -6.67 -5.59 -6.73
N SER A 25 -6.45 -5.34 -8.01
CA SER A 25 -5.30 -5.86 -8.75
C SER A 25 -4.68 -4.75 -9.61
N GLY A 26 -3.41 -4.89 -9.93
CA GLY A 26 -2.73 -3.97 -10.85
C GLY A 26 -2.84 -4.42 -12.31
N ASN A 27 -2.75 -3.47 -13.23
CA ASN A 27 -2.60 -3.72 -14.65
C ASN A 27 -1.15 -3.49 -15.09
N GLY A 28 -0.68 -4.29 -16.08
CA GLY A 28 0.66 -4.11 -16.66
C GLY A 28 1.75 -4.90 -15.96
N LYS A 29 2.97 -4.35 -15.92
CA LYS A 29 4.17 -5.07 -15.48
C LYS A 29 4.34 -5.15 -13.97
N CYS A 30 3.64 -4.34 -13.20
CA CYS A 30 3.72 -4.33 -11.74
C CYS A 30 2.40 -3.87 -11.13
N PHE A 31 2.22 -4.16 -9.85
CA PHE A 31 1.03 -3.74 -9.12
C PHE A 31 1.02 -2.23 -8.93
N SER A 32 2.08 -1.66 -8.36
CA SER A 32 2.20 -0.21 -8.18
C SER A 32 3.64 0.19 -7.85
N ALA A 33 4.13 1.21 -8.55
CA ALA A 33 5.44 1.82 -8.28
C ALA A 33 5.41 2.92 -7.19
N GLY A 34 4.27 3.13 -6.55
CA GLY A 34 4.08 4.15 -5.52
C GLY A 34 3.35 5.40 -6.00
N GLY A 35 3.49 6.48 -5.27
CA GLY A 35 2.93 7.78 -5.62
C GLY A 35 3.64 8.42 -6.80
N ASP A 36 2.96 9.36 -7.46
CA ASP A 36 3.55 10.14 -8.52
C ASP A 36 4.63 11.07 -7.94
N LEU A 37 5.87 10.88 -8.40
CA LEU A 37 7.00 11.67 -7.90
C LEU A 37 6.92 13.14 -8.30
N ASP A 38 6.22 13.47 -9.38
CA ASP A 38 6.05 14.84 -9.85
C ASP A 38 5.11 15.65 -8.92
N GLU A 39 4.31 14.98 -8.10
CA GLU A 39 3.48 15.62 -7.09
C GLU A 39 4.26 15.99 -5.80
N PHE A 40 5.45 15.40 -5.60
CA PHE A 40 6.23 15.66 -4.40
C PHE A 40 6.90 17.05 -4.49
N GLY A 41 6.77 17.83 -3.40
CA GLY A 41 7.36 19.16 -3.31
C GLY A 41 6.59 20.26 -4.08
N THR A 42 5.42 19.99 -4.63
CA THR A 42 4.59 20.99 -5.34
C THR A 42 3.76 21.87 -4.41
N ALA A 43 3.55 21.44 -3.17
CA ALA A 43 2.83 22.26 -2.20
C ALA A 43 3.69 23.45 -1.74
N PRO A 44 3.08 24.63 -1.54
CA PRO A 44 3.82 25.87 -1.18
C PRO A 44 4.49 25.78 0.20
N ASP A 45 3.97 24.96 1.09
CA ASP A 45 4.48 24.75 2.45
C ASP A 45 4.07 23.38 3.02
N ALA A 46 4.71 22.98 4.10
CA ALA A 46 4.48 21.69 4.74
C ALA A 46 3.07 21.56 5.34
N ALA A 47 2.46 22.64 5.82
CA ALA A 47 1.13 22.61 6.40
C ALA A 47 0.07 22.35 5.33
N THR A 48 0.20 23.02 4.17
CA THR A 48 -0.66 22.79 3.00
C THR A 48 -0.49 21.36 2.47
N ALA A 49 0.74 20.87 2.35
CA ALA A 49 1.02 19.48 1.96
C ALA A 49 0.35 18.48 2.91
N HIS A 50 0.45 18.72 4.21
CA HIS A 50 -0.17 17.86 5.23
C HIS A 50 -1.70 17.90 5.14
N ALA A 51 -2.31 19.07 5.00
CA ALA A 51 -3.75 19.23 4.88
C ALA A 51 -4.31 18.50 3.65
N VAL A 52 -3.71 18.69 2.47
CA VAL A 52 -4.11 18.00 1.24
C VAL A 52 -4.00 16.48 1.39
N ARG A 53 -2.89 16.00 1.95
CA ARG A 53 -2.67 14.57 2.16
C ARG A 53 -3.66 13.98 3.15
N SER A 54 -3.94 14.67 4.25
CA SER A 54 -4.88 14.22 5.28
C SER A 54 -6.31 14.13 4.77
N LEU A 55 -6.74 15.07 3.92
CA LEU A 55 -8.07 15.08 3.32
C LEU A 55 -8.26 13.97 2.26
N ARG A 56 -7.20 13.53 1.63
CA ARG A 56 -7.22 12.58 0.50
C ARG A 56 -6.45 11.29 0.79
N LEU A 57 -6.38 10.87 2.05
CA LEU A 57 -5.65 9.67 2.44
C LEU A 57 -6.45 8.40 2.10
N PRO A 58 -6.07 7.63 1.06
CA PRO A 58 -6.78 6.41 0.66
C PRO A 58 -6.85 5.39 1.80
N ALA A 59 -5.83 5.35 2.65
CA ALA A 59 -5.79 4.48 3.83
C ALA A 59 -6.97 4.70 4.78
N ALA A 60 -7.47 5.94 4.92
CA ALA A 60 -8.60 6.24 5.80
C ALA A 60 -9.91 5.63 5.28
N VAL A 61 -10.10 5.63 3.95
CA VAL A 61 -11.25 4.98 3.30
C VAL A 61 -11.10 3.47 3.35
N LEU A 62 -9.91 2.97 3.01
CA LEU A 62 -9.62 1.54 3.01
C LEU A 62 -9.80 0.89 4.39
N LEU A 63 -9.46 1.59 5.47
CA LEU A 63 -9.68 1.12 6.84
C LEU A 63 -11.15 0.81 7.16
N GLN A 64 -12.10 1.49 6.52
CA GLN A 64 -13.54 1.29 6.75
C GLN A 64 -14.08 0.04 6.05
N CYS A 65 -13.35 -0.52 5.08
CA CYS A 65 -13.76 -1.70 4.31
C CYS A 65 -12.67 -2.77 4.23
N ALA A 66 -11.63 -2.66 5.01
CA ALA A 66 -10.43 -3.52 4.96
C ALA A 66 -10.77 -5.01 5.07
N ASP A 67 -11.76 -5.37 5.89
CA ASP A 67 -12.26 -6.74 6.09
C ASP A 67 -12.93 -7.34 4.85
N ARG A 68 -13.29 -6.53 3.87
CA ARG A 68 -13.94 -6.92 2.62
C ARG A 68 -13.02 -6.88 1.40
N VAL A 69 -11.80 -6.32 1.55
CA VAL A 69 -10.88 -6.08 0.43
C VAL A 69 -9.75 -7.12 0.41
N GLU A 70 -9.60 -7.78 -0.73
CA GLU A 70 -8.46 -8.64 -1.06
C GLU A 70 -7.58 -7.92 -2.10
N PHE A 71 -6.26 -7.98 -1.92
CA PHE A 71 -5.30 -7.48 -2.89
C PHE A 71 -4.60 -8.63 -3.59
N ARG A 72 -4.50 -8.53 -4.93
CA ARG A 72 -3.71 -9.42 -5.77
C ARG A 72 -2.59 -8.61 -6.40
N VAL A 73 -1.39 -8.83 -5.94
CA VAL A 73 -0.23 -8.02 -6.28
C VAL A 73 0.82 -8.82 -7.06
N HIS A 74 1.55 -8.15 -7.94
CA HIS A 74 2.58 -8.76 -8.77
C HIS A 74 3.68 -7.77 -9.09
N GLY A 75 4.88 -8.27 -9.40
CA GLY A 75 6.03 -7.43 -9.71
C GLY A 75 6.34 -6.43 -8.60
N ALA A 76 6.59 -5.17 -8.96
CA ALA A 76 6.92 -4.13 -8.00
C ALA A 76 5.70 -3.69 -7.18
N CYS A 77 5.86 -3.68 -5.85
CA CYS A 77 4.94 -3.13 -4.86
C CYS A 77 5.72 -2.13 -4.00
N ILE A 78 5.76 -0.86 -4.43
CA ILE A 78 6.67 0.15 -3.87
C ILE A 78 5.89 1.28 -3.19
N GLY A 79 6.34 1.74 -2.02
CA GLY A 79 5.71 2.81 -1.25
C GLY A 79 4.22 2.53 -1.01
N ALA A 80 3.33 3.40 -1.48
CA ALA A 80 1.88 3.20 -1.40
C ALA A 80 1.43 1.83 -1.95
N GLY A 81 2.15 1.29 -2.95
CA GLY A 81 1.92 -0.05 -3.51
C GLY A 81 2.21 -1.20 -2.54
N ALA A 82 2.97 -0.98 -1.49
CA ALA A 82 3.17 -1.91 -0.38
C ALA A 82 2.29 -1.55 0.83
N GLU A 83 2.12 -0.25 1.09
CA GLU A 83 1.43 0.27 2.27
C GLU A 83 -0.08 0.00 2.26
N LEU A 84 -0.74 0.24 1.11
CA LEU A 84 -2.19 0.09 0.98
C LEU A 84 -2.64 -1.37 1.01
N PRO A 85 -2.02 -2.31 0.28
CA PRO A 85 -2.38 -3.72 0.38
C PRO A 85 -2.28 -4.28 1.79
N ALA A 86 -1.33 -3.80 2.59
CA ALA A 86 -1.15 -4.24 3.97
C ALA A 86 -2.35 -3.93 4.89
N PHE A 87 -3.29 -3.06 4.51
CA PHE A 87 -4.58 -2.88 5.20
C PHE A 87 -5.59 -3.96 4.88
N GLY A 88 -5.52 -4.56 3.67
CA GLY A 88 -6.53 -5.50 3.20
C GLY A 88 -6.66 -6.74 4.07
N ARG A 89 -7.84 -7.35 4.02
CA ARG A 89 -8.10 -8.63 4.69
C ARG A 89 -7.12 -9.71 4.26
N ARG A 90 -6.78 -9.73 2.97
CA ARG A 90 -5.91 -10.72 2.36
C ARG A 90 -5.05 -10.10 1.27
N VAL A 91 -3.79 -10.48 1.24
CA VAL A 91 -2.83 -10.09 0.21
C VAL A 91 -2.27 -11.36 -0.42
N ILE A 92 -2.51 -11.54 -1.71
CA ILE A 92 -1.98 -12.64 -2.50
C ILE A 92 -0.98 -12.05 -3.49
N ALA A 93 0.24 -12.53 -3.47
CA ALA A 93 1.30 -12.04 -4.36
C ALA A 93 1.70 -13.12 -5.38
N THR A 94 2.11 -12.71 -6.56
CA THR A 94 2.82 -13.60 -7.48
C THR A 94 4.24 -13.87 -6.96
N ARG A 95 4.89 -14.91 -7.44
CA ARG A 95 6.23 -15.30 -6.99
C ARG A 95 7.31 -14.25 -7.30
N ASP A 96 7.13 -13.47 -8.36
CA ASP A 96 8.02 -12.40 -8.80
C ASP A 96 7.77 -11.06 -8.06
N ALA A 97 6.76 -11.01 -7.21
CA ALA A 97 6.46 -9.80 -6.46
C ALA A 97 7.57 -9.47 -5.46
N PHE A 98 7.83 -8.17 -5.31
CA PHE A 98 8.68 -7.65 -4.24
C PHE A 98 8.08 -6.38 -3.63
N PHE A 99 8.39 -6.16 -2.35
CA PHE A 99 7.87 -5.06 -1.55
C PHE A 99 9.02 -4.15 -1.12
N GLN A 100 8.82 -2.84 -1.19
CA GLN A 100 9.85 -1.87 -0.84
C GLN A 100 9.24 -0.59 -0.28
N LEU A 101 9.88 0.00 0.73
CA LEU A 101 9.56 1.32 1.26
C LEU A 101 10.76 2.24 1.03
N PRO A 102 10.85 2.93 -0.11
CA PRO A 102 12.03 3.70 -0.50
C PRO A 102 12.05 5.12 0.10
N GLU A 103 11.03 5.51 0.86
CA GLU A 103 10.77 6.87 1.31
C GLU A 103 11.97 7.51 2.01
N VAL A 104 12.72 6.74 2.81
CA VAL A 104 13.93 7.24 3.52
C VAL A 104 15.00 7.78 2.56
N ARG A 105 15.10 7.24 1.33
CA ARG A 105 16.04 7.73 0.32
C ARG A 105 15.70 9.13 -0.21
N MET A 106 14.48 9.56 0.04
CA MET A 106 13.97 10.90 -0.31
C MET A 106 13.82 11.80 0.92
N GLY A 107 14.34 11.38 2.10
CA GLY A 107 14.16 12.10 3.35
C GLY A 107 12.71 12.09 3.88
N LEU A 108 11.92 11.11 3.47
CA LEU A 108 10.52 10.97 3.83
C LEU A 108 10.29 9.72 4.70
N ILE A 109 9.08 9.59 5.20
CA ILE A 109 8.57 8.38 5.86
C ILE A 109 7.42 7.80 5.02
N PRO A 110 7.09 6.49 5.17
CA PRO A 110 5.92 5.90 4.53
C PRO A 110 4.65 6.67 4.86
N GLY A 111 4.08 7.35 3.86
CA GLY A 111 3.03 8.36 4.04
C GLY A 111 1.63 7.93 3.61
N ALA A 112 1.48 6.78 2.94
CA ALA A 112 0.17 6.27 2.52
C ALA A 112 -0.49 5.37 3.59
N GLY A 113 0.03 5.37 4.82
CA GLY A 113 -0.48 4.60 5.94
C GLY A 113 0.40 3.42 6.34
N GLY A 114 1.56 3.23 5.72
CA GLY A 114 2.46 2.10 5.96
C GLY A 114 3.00 2.05 7.39
N CYS A 115 3.17 3.19 8.04
CA CYS A 115 3.51 3.25 9.46
C CYS A 115 2.45 2.61 10.39
N VAL A 116 1.27 2.33 9.87
CA VAL A 116 0.17 1.66 10.59
C VAL A 116 -0.05 0.25 10.05
N SER A 117 -0.24 0.10 8.73
CA SER A 117 -0.61 -1.17 8.11
C SER A 117 0.49 -2.22 8.21
N ILE A 118 1.72 -1.85 7.89
CA ILE A 118 2.84 -2.80 7.84
C ILE A 118 3.20 -3.33 9.24
N PRO A 119 3.37 -2.49 10.30
CA PRO A 119 3.63 -3.02 11.63
C PRO A 119 2.52 -3.93 12.18
N ARG A 120 1.27 -3.72 11.77
CA ARG A 120 0.15 -4.60 12.15
C ARG A 120 0.30 -6.01 11.59
N ARG A 121 0.90 -6.15 10.40
CA ARG A 121 1.14 -7.45 9.76
C ARG A 121 2.43 -8.13 10.22
N ILE A 122 3.54 -7.39 10.23
CA ILE A 122 4.88 -8.00 10.38
C ILE A 122 5.60 -7.61 11.67
N GLY A 123 4.97 -6.81 12.53
CA GLY A 123 5.57 -6.29 13.75
C GLY A 123 6.47 -5.08 13.52
N ARG A 124 6.73 -4.34 14.60
CA ARG A 124 7.46 -3.05 14.55
C ARG A 124 8.89 -3.18 14.04
N GLN A 125 9.60 -4.24 14.43
CA GLN A 125 11.01 -4.42 14.09
C GLN A 125 11.21 -4.61 12.59
N ARG A 126 10.42 -5.50 11.97
CA ARG A 126 10.48 -5.74 10.52
C ARG A 126 9.99 -4.53 9.71
N ALA A 127 8.95 -3.85 10.21
CA ALA A 127 8.48 -2.62 9.59
C ALA A 127 9.54 -1.51 9.64
N ALA A 128 10.21 -1.34 10.78
CA ALA A 128 11.34 -0.40 10.90
C ALA A 128 12.50 -0.78 9.97
N PHE A 129 12.83 -2.07 9.87
CA PHE A 129 13.83 -2.54 8.91
C PHE A 129 13.45 -2.12 7.49
N MET A 130 12.23 -2.43 7.02
CA MET A 130 11.78 -2.04 5.68
C MET A 130 11.87 -0.53 5.44
N ALA A 131 11.39 0.27 6.39
CA ALA A 131 11.32 1.72 6.25
C ALA A 131 12.69 2.41 6.31
N LEU A 132 13.64 1.88 7.12
CA LEU A 132 14.94 2.51 7.33
C LEU A 132 16.03 2.00 6.36
N SER A 133 15.95 0.74 5.94
CA SER A 133 16.91 0.18 4.97
C SER A 133 16.53 0.48 3.53
N ALA A 134 15.24 0.64 3.24
CA ALA A 134 14.70 0.68 1.90
C ALA A 134 15.09 -0.56 1.05
N GLU A 135 15.30 -1.71 1.70
CA GLU A 135 15.62 -2.96 1.03
C GLU A 135 14.37 -3.58 0.39
N ARG A 136 14.60 -4.35 -0.68
CA ARG A 136 13.55 -5.12 -1.32
C ARG A 136 13.30 -6.40 -0.54
N ILE A 137 12.03 -6.67 -0.27
CA ILE A 137 11.56 -7.90 0.36
C ILE A 137 10.87 -8.73 -0.71
N ASP A 138 11.40 -9.89 -1.02
CA ASP A 138 10.79 -10.82 -1.99
C ASP A 138 9.52 -11.49 -1.46
N ALA A 139 8.75 -12.12 -2.34
CA ALA A 139 7.49 -12.76 -1.97
C ALA A 139 7.66 -13.90 -0.94
N PRO A 140 8.68 -14.78 -1.02
CA PRO A 140 8.92 -15.79 0.00
C PRO A 140 9.17 -15.20 1.39
N THR A 141 10.01 -14.17 1.47
CA THR A 141 10.30 -13.46 2.74
C THR A 141 9.05 -12.73 3.25
N ALA A 142 8.32 -12.06 2.36
CA ALA A 142 7.07 -11.37 2.69
C ALA A 142 6.03 -12.33 3.27
N LEU A 143 5.92 -13.55 2.72
CA LEU A 143 5.06 -14.61 3.24
C LEU A 143 5.54 -15.07 4.62
N ALA A 144 6.81 -15.37 4.78
CA ALA A 144 7.39 -15.82 6.04
C ALA A 144 7.24 -14.76 7.16
N TRP A 145 7.21 -13.47 6.80
CA TRP A 145 6.98 -12.40 7.76
C TRP A 145 5.50 -12.14 8.05
N GLY A 146 4.59 -12.58 7.20
CA GLY A 146 3.16 -12.32 7.29
C GLY A 146 2.74 -10.99 6.64
N LEU A 147 3.61 -10.39 5.80
CA LEU A 147 3.24 -9.23 5.01
C LEU A 147 2.20 -9.59 3.95
N ILE A 148 2.32 -10.78 3.38
CA ILE A 148 1.34 -11.38 2.49
C ILE A 148 0.81 -12.69 3.07
N ASP A 149 -0.35 -13.12 2.59
CA ASP A 149 -1.07 -14.29 3.10
C ASP A 149 -0.88 -15.54 2.22
N ALA A 150 -0.51 -15.35 0.95
CA ALA A 150 -0.25 -16.44 0.01
C ALA A 150 0.59 -15.99 -1.18
N ILE A 151 1.28 -16.95 -1.79
CA ILE A 151 1.88 -16.81 -3.11
C ILE A 151 0.98 -17.54 -4.11
N ALA A 152 0.57 -16.82 -5.16
CA ALA A 152 -0.20 -17.43 -6.25
C ALA A 152 0.67 -18.45 -7.03
N CYS A 153 0.03 -19.54 -7.43
CA CYS A 153 0.64 -20.54 -8.30
C CYS A 153 0.71 -20.07 -9.74
#